data_f56ef5cd811df0094d3a93f7d1d80dc0
#
_entry.id   f56ef5cd811df0094d3a93f7d1d80dc0
#
_cell.length_a   1.000
_cell.length_b   1.000
_cell.length_c   1.000
_cell.angle_alpha   90.00
_cell.angle_beta   90.00
_cell.angle_gamma   90.00
#
_symmetry.space_group_name_H-M   'P 1'
#
loop_
_entity.id
_entity.type
_entity.pdbx_description
1 polymer ?
#
loop_
_entity_poly.entity_id
_entity_poly.type
_entity_poly.pdbx_seq_one_letter_code
_entity_poly.pdbx_strand_id
1 'polypeptide(L)'
;MINYMKKSDKEAFFCFLKENWNNNHIYIKDQKYFDYEFSDNSNFILAKNEDKIVATLGFFDYDNKGDIWTVIWKNSGKMDDGLKCLQFLLNAGYKSVSSCGINKKTIPIYEFFGINTGRLKHFYILNQELKEYNIAKISEKNIKKIENKNVEGLIEVESIDELLKLINYQELKKYNFYKSPEYFNKRYFKHPYYKYHILLKSKNAKSILVYRIVKANGGSCIRIMDFLGDEKEFNELANYMIAKMLKEKHEYVDIYEIGIEDDILENSGFVERKEEDSNIIPNYFEPFIQKNIEIYYMSNCNSKFRMFKGDGDQDRPSIVKEKKDEE
;
A
#
# COMPACT_ATOMS: atom_id res chain seq x y z
N MET A 1 7.33 27.48 -15.18
CA MET A 1 7.93 26.35 -15.96
C MET A 1 7.63 25.05 -15.27
N ILE A 2 7.35 23.95 -16.01
CA ILE A 2 7.08 22.60 -15.43
C ILE A 2 8.04 21.61 -16.05
N ASN A 3 8.74 20.83 -15.23
CA ASN A 3 9.71 19.83 -15.67
C ASN A 3 9.86 18.71 -14.62
N TYR A 4 10.47 17.61 -15.02
CA TYR A 4 10.98 16.61 -14.08
C TYR A 4 12.09 17.25 -13.21
N MET A 5 12.10 16.84 -11.95
CA MET A 5 13.11 17.26 -10.99
C MET A 5 14.50 16.81 -11.43
N LYS A 6 15.47 17.73 -11.38
CA LYS A 6 16.87 17.44 -11.62
C LYS A 6 17.61 17.25 -10.29
N LYS A 7 18.77 16.61 -10.33
CA LYS A 7 19.63 16.45 -9.15
C LYS A 7 19.98 17.78 -8.49
N SER A 8 20.16 18.84 -9.29
CA SER A 8 20.41 20.20 -8.81
C SER A 8 19.24 20.85 -8.05
N ASP A 9 18.04 20.31 -8.19
CA ASP A 9 16.84 20.84 -7.54
C ASP A 9 16.62 20.29 -6.13
N LYS A 10 17.39 19.27 -5.73
CA LYS A 10 17.15 18.49 -4.52
C LYS A 10 17.09 19.34 -3.24
N GLU A 11 18.03 20.28 -3.10
CA GLU A 11 18.08 21.17 -1.93
C GLU A 11 16.86 22.10 -1.87
N ALA A 12 16.55 22.79 -2.99
CA ALA A 12 15.38 23.65 -3.11
C ALA A 12 14.06 22.89 -2.90
N PHE A 13 14.00 21.63 -3.37
CA PHE A 13 12.85 20.75 -3.16
C PHE A 13 12.63 20.43 -1.68
N PHE A 14 13.66 20.09 -0.93
CA PHE A 14 13.52 19.85 0.52
C PHE A 14 13.15 21.12 1.28
N CYS A 15 13.68 22.29 0.90
CA CYS A 15 13.23 23.56 1.47
C CYS A 15 11.74 23.79 1.20
N PHE A 16 11.28 23.56 -0.03
CA PHE A 16 9.86 23.67 -0.39
C PHE A 16 8.97 22.74 0.45
N LEU A 17 9.36 21.48 0.63
CA LEU A 17 8.59 20.53 1.44
C LEU A 17 8.55 20.91 2.91
N LYS A 18 9.64 21.39 3.48
CA LYS A 18 9.71 21.88 4.87
C LYS A 18 8.77 23.04 5.11
N GLU A 19 8.74 24.00 4.20
CA GLU A 19 7.93 25.21 4.32
C GLU A 19 6.44 24.97 4.08
N ASN A 20 6.12 24.09 3.14
CA ASN A 20 4.76 24.01 2.59
C ASN A 20 4.02 22.71 2.94
N TRP A 21 4.68 21.68 3.48
CA TRP A 21 4.04 20.41 3.76
C TRP A 21 4.07 20.04 5.25
N ASN A 22 5.00 19.21 5.68
CA ASN A 22 5.08 18.73 7.07
C ASN A 22 6.53 18.47 7.47
N ASN A 23 7.07 19.35 8.32
CA ASN A 23 8.44 19.22 8.81
C ASN A 23 8.75 17.89 9.52
N ASN A 24 7.72 17.21 10.03
CA ASN A 24 7.87 15.94 10.74
C ASN A 24 7.67 14.72 9.84
N HIS A 25 7.44 14.91 8.54
CA HIS A 25 7.28 13.80 7.61
C HIS A 25 8.56 13.00 7.47
N ILE A 26 8.45 11.67 7.37
CA ILE A 26 9.59 10.74 7.26
C ILE A 26 10.54 11.13 6.11
N TYR A 27 10.03 11.53 4.96
CA TYR A 27 10.84 11.94 3.81
C TYR A 27 11.68 13.21 4.04
N ILE A 28 11.34 14.01 5.05
CA ILE A 28 12.10 15.18 5.44
C ILE A 28 13.09 14.85 6.56
N LYS A 29 12.68 14.00 7.50
CA LYS A 29 13.47 13.64 8.68
C LYS A 29 14.51 12.57 8.40
N ASP A 30 14.24 11.67 7.47
CA ASP A 30 15.13 10.58 7.10
C ASP A 30 15.51 10.64 5.62
N GLN A 31 16.64 11.26 5.33
CA GLN A 31 17.17 11.39 3.97
C GLN A 31 17.50 10.01 3.37
N LYS A 32 17.95 9.03 4.17
CA LYS A 32 18.26 7.68 3.67
C LYS A 32 16.99 6.96 3.23
N TYR A 33 15.88 7.16 3.97
CA TYR A 33 14.60 6.61 3.57
C TYR A 33 14.05 7.29 2.31
N PHE A 34 14.18 8.60 2.21
CA PHE A 34 13.84 9.30 0.97
C PHE A 34 14.64 8.78 -0.23
N ASP A 35 15.96 8.62 -0.09
CA ASP A 35 16.83 8.11 -1.15
C ASP A 35 16.55 6.63 -1.48
N TYR A 36 16.09 5.84 -0.49
CA TYR A 36 15.61 4.48 -0.73
C TYR A 36 14.32 4.48 -1.57
N GLU A 37 13.34 5.30 -1.23
CA GLU A 37 12.07 5.36 -1.98
C GLU A 37 12.28 5.96 -3.38
N PHE A 38 13.04 7.04 -3.49
CA PHE A 38 13.27 7.83 -4.69
C PHE A 38 14.75 7.79 -5.09
N SER A 39 15.22 6.62 -5.51
CA SER A 39 16.63 6.43 -5.93
C SER A 39 17.02 7.28 -7.14
N ASP A 40 16.03 7.69 -7.95
CA ASP A 40 16.18 8.63 -9.05
C ASP A 40 15.31 9.86 -8.80
N ASN A 41 15.93 11.05 -8.84
CA ASN A 41 15.23 12.31 -8.64
C ASN A 41 14.21 12.63 -9.76
N SER A 42 14.23 11.90 -10.88
CA SER A 42 13.27 12.04 -11.97
C SER A 42 11.82 11.71 -11.59
N ASN A 43 11.63 11.02 -10.48
CA ASN A 43 10.31 10.64 -9.96
C ASN A 43 9.48 11.82 -9.39
N PHE A 44 9.89 13.04 -9.62
CA PHE A 44 9.14 14.24 -9.24
C PHE A 44 8.96 15.19 -10.42
N ILE A 45 7.76 15.77 -10.50
CA ILE A 45 7.46 16.91 -11.37
C ILE A 45 7.46 18.16 -10.50
N LEU A 46 8.15 19.20 -10.96
CA LEU A 46 8.24 20.48 -10.29
C LEU A 46 7.61 21.56 -11.15
N ALA A 47 6.73 22.36 -10.57
CA ALA A 47 6.35 23.66 -11.12
C ALA A 47 7.21 24.75 -10.47
N LYS A 48 7.84 25.56 -11.30
CA LYS A 48 8.68 26.68 -10.87
C LYS A 48 8.14 28.00 -11.40
N ASN A 49 8.17 29.01 -10.53
CA ASN A 49 8.03 30.41 -10.91
C ASN A 49 9.41 31.06 -10.74
N GLU A 50 10.02 31.45 -11.85
CA GLU A 50 11.46 31.77 -11.90
C GLU A 50 12.26 30.56 -11.35
N ASP A 51 13.07 30.74 -10.32
CA ASP A 51 13.87 29.69 -9.69
C ASP A 51 13.17 29.03 -8.46
N LYS A 52 12.02 29.57 -8.04
CA LYS A 52 11.32 29.09 -6.85
C LYS A 52 10.36 27.98 -7.20
N ILE A 53 10.45 26.84 -6.49
CA ILE A 53 9.48 25.76 -6.59
C ILE A 53 8.16 26.21 -5.95
N VAL A 54 7.05 26.08 -6.70
CA VAL A 54 5.70 26.47 -6.26
C VAL A 54 4.75 25.28 -6.17
N ALA A 55 5.04 24.17 -6.86
CA ALA A 55 4.33 22.92 -6.68
C ALA A 55 5.20 21.71 -7.02
N THR A 56 4.82 20.55 -6.50
CA THR A 56 5.44 19.27 -6.81
C THR A 56 4.42 18.16 -6.85
N LEU A 57 4.69 17.15 -7.70
CA LEU A 57 3.98 15.89 -7.78
C LEU A 57 5.01 14.76 -7.91
N GLY A 58 5.08 13.89 -6.89
CA GLY A 58 5.92 12.69 -6.91
C GLY A 58 5.17 11.48 -7.44
N PHE A 59 5.90 10.48 -7.93
CA PHE A 59 5.31 9.22 -8.37
C PHE A 59 6.31 8.06 -8.27
N PHE A 60 5.79 6.83 -8.19
CA PHE A 60 6.54 5.59 -8.32
C PHE A 60 6.23 4.93 -9.65
N ASP A 61 7.21 4.25 -10.21
CA ASP A 61 7.09 3.40 -11.39
C ASP A 61 7.41 1.96 -10.98
N TYR A 62 6.45 1.04 -11.13
CA TYR A 62 6.56 -0.33 -10.62
C TYR A 62 7.25 -1.29 -11.60
N ASP A 63 7.20 -1.01 -12.88
CA ASP A 63 7.72 -1.88 -13.93
C ASP A 63 8.59 -1.18 -14.97
N ASN A 64 8.89 0.10 -14.74
CA ASN A 64 9.69 0.93 -15.62
C ASN A 64 9.07 1.13 -17.03
N LYS A 65 7.74 1.03 -17.16
CA LYS A 65 7.06 1.11 -18.48
C LYS A 65 5.63 1.64 -18.46
N GLY A 66 5.13 2.16 -17.35
CA GLY A 66 3.89 2.76 -17.65
C GLY A 66 2.76 2.76 -16.66
N ASP A 67 2.68 1.86 -15.72
CA ASP A 67 1.75 1.97 -14.60
C ASP A 67 2.45 2.72 -13.47
N ILE A 68 2.05 3.96 -13.19
CA ILE A 68 2.67 4.80 -12.16
C ILE A 68 1.71 5.15 -11.03
N TRP A 69 2.28 5.42 -9.87
CA TRP A 69 1.56 5.72 -8.63
C TRP A 69 1.96 7.08 -8.11
N THR A 70 1.03 8.05 -8.13
CA THR A 70 1.30 9.36 -7.56
C THR A 70 1.32 9.28 -6.03
N VAL A 71 2.22 10.03 -5.41
CA VAL A 71 2.47 10.01 -3.98
C VAL A 71 2.35 11.40 -3.35
N ILE A 72 3.37 12.21 -3.40
CA ILE A 72 3.35 13.56 -2.83
C ILE A 72 2.77 14.52 -3.87
N TRP A 73 1.64 15.14 -3.56
CA TRP A 73 1.09 16.24 -4.36
C TRP A 73 0.90 17.47 -3.50
N LYS A 74 1.75 18.48 -3.71
CA LYS A 74 1.76 19.67 -2.88
C LYS A 74 2.00 20.94 -3.70
N ASN A 75 1.35 22.05 -3.30
CA ASN A 75 1.59 23.38 -3.82
C ASN A 75 1.80 24.38 -2.68
N SER A 76 2.30 25.57 -3.01
CA SER A 76 2.56 26.70 -2.08
C SER A 76 1.36 27.63 -1.89
N GLY A 77 0.14 27.18 -2.21
CA GLY A 77 -1.10 27.93 -2.00
C GLY A 77 -1.90 28.25 -3.26
N LYS A 78 -1.30 28.22 -4.47
CA LYS A 78 -2.03 28.38 -5.74
C LYS A 78 -2.38 27.01 -6.29
N MET A 79 -3.67 26.70 -6.37
CA MET A 79 -4.17 25.41 -6.83
C MET A 79 -3.74 25.10 -8.27
N ASP A 80 -3.73 26.11 -9.14
CA ASP A 80 -3.38 25.98 -10.57
C ASP A 80 -1.99 25.36 -10.80
N ASP A 81 -1.01 25.68 -9.96
CA ASP A 81 0.34 25.15 -10.13
C ASP A 81 0.39 23.63 -9.84
N GLY A 82 -0.38 23.17 -8.85
CA GLY A 82 -0.54 21.74 -8.58
C GLY A 82 -1.28 21.01 -9.71
N LEU A 83 -2.36 21.61 -10.23
CA LEU A 83 -3.12 21.03 -11.35
C LEU A 83 -2.28 20.90 -12.62
N LYS A 84 -1.43 21.88 -12.91
CA LYS A 84 -0.50 21.82 -14.04
C LYS A 84 0.51 20.67 -13.89
N CYS A 85 0.99 20.36 -12.67
CA CYS A 85 1.84 19.18 -12.43
C CYS A 85 1.08 17.88 -12.75
N LEU A 86 -0.17 17.75 -12.31
CA LEU A 86 -1.00 16.58 -12.62
C LEU A 86 -1.25 16.46 -14.12
N GLN A 87 -1.63 17.54 -14.78
CA GLN A 87 -1.86 17.56 -16.22
C GLN A 87 -0.60 17.20 -17.02
N PHE A 88 0.58 17.69 -16.61
CA PHE A 88 1.86 17.32 -17.20
C PHE A 88 2.08 15.81 -17.10
N LEU A 89 1.83 15.21 -15.93
CA LEU A 89 1.98 13.77 -15.72
C LEU A 89 1.00 12.94 -16.56
N LEU A 90 -0.27 13.36 -16.62
CA LEU A 90 -1.30 12.68 -17.42
C LEU A 90 -0.97 12.69 -18.92
N ASN A 91 -0.28 13.73 -19.40
CA ASN A 91 0.16 13.88 -20.79
C ASN A 91 1.54 13.27 -21.08
N ALA A 92 2.23 12.72 -20.08
CA ALA A 92 3.58 12.18 -20.22
C ALA A 92 3.65 10.82 -20.94
N GLY A 93 2.49 10.22 -21.28
CA GLY A 93 2.42 8.98 -22.06
C GLY A 93 2.55 7.70 -21.24
N TYR A 94 2.37 7.77 -19.93
CA TYR A 94 2.28 6.58 -19.08
C TYR A 94 1.02 5.76 -19.40
N LYS A 95 1.11 4.44 -19.26
CA LYS A 95 -0.01 3.52 -19.50
C LYS A 95 -1.18 3.79 -18.56
N SER A 96 -0.90 4.00 -17.28
CA SER A 96 -1.87 4.44 -16.30
C SER A 96 -1.23 5.30 -15.21
N VAL A 97 -2.06 6.18 -14.62
CA VAL A 97 -1.71 7.02 -13.48
C VAL A 97 -2.70 6.72 -12.37
N SER A 98 -2.20 6.22 -11.25
CA SER A 98 -3.01 5.83 -10.11
C SER A 98 -2.48 6.44 -8.81
N SER A 99 -3.31 6.44 -7.77
CA SER A 99 -2.90 6.80 -6.40
C SER A 99 -3.73 6.04 -5.39
N CYS A 100 -3.09 5.55 -4.35
CA CYS A 100 -3.73 4.94 -3.19
C CYS A 100 -3.58 5.88 -2.00
N GLY A 101 -4.69 6.24 -1.34
CA GLY A 101 -4.70 7.15 -0.19
C GLY A 101 -4.85 8.63 -0.55
N ILE A 102 -5.62 8.93 -1.58
CA ILE A 102 -5.94 10.32 -1.92
C ILE A 102 -6.79 10.99 -0.84
N ASN A 103 -6.68 12.30 -0.72
CA ASN A 103 -7.55 13.06 0.15
C ASN A 103 -8.97 13.15 -0.47
N LYS A 104 -10.01 12.86 0.33
CA LYS A 104 -11.40 12.94 -0.12
C LYS A 104 -11.73 14.28 -0.79
N LYS A 105 -11.11 15.38 -0.36
CA LYS A 105 -11.32 16.71 -0.94
C LYS A 105 -10.78 16.86 -2.37
N THR A 106 -9.88 15.97 -2.81
CA THR A 106 -9.31 16.00 -4.16
C THR A 106 -10.11 15.16 -5.16
N ILE A 107 -11.08 14.38 -4.72
CA ILE A 107 -11.95 13.56 -5.57
C ILE A 107 -12.56 14.38 -6.72
N PRO A 108 -13.23 15.53 -6.49
CA PRO A 108 -13.83 16.30 -7.58
C PRO A 108 -12.82 16.78 -8.63
N ILE A 109 -11.55 16.96 -8.24
CA ILE A 109 -10.48 17.34 -9.16
C ILE A 109 -10.17 16.19 -10.11
N TYR A 110 -10.01 14.98 -9.60
CA TYR A 110 -9.73 13.80 -10.41
C TYR A 110 -10.90 13.49 -11.37
N GLU A 111 -12.13 13.57 -10.87
CA GLU A 111 -13.34 13.37 -11.68
C GLU A 111 -13.47 14.42 -12.80
N PHE A 112 -13.09 15.66 -12.55
CA PHE A 112 -13.01 16.71 -13.57
C PHE A 112 -12.04 16.35 -14.71
N PHE A 113 -10.95 15.64 -14.42
CA PHE A 113 -10.03 15.10 -15.43
C PHE A 113 -10.49 13.77 -16.04
N GLY A 114 -11.68 13.28 -15.73
CA GLY A 114 -12.20 12.00 -16.20
C GLY A 114 -11.50 10.78 -15.58
N ILE A 115 -10.88 10.94 -14.42
CA ILE A 115 -10.17 9.88 -13.69
C ILE A 115 -11.15 9.23 -12.72
N ASN A 116 -11.22 7.89 -12.74
CA ASN A 116 -12.04 7.14 -11.81
C ASN A 116 -11.53 7.27 -10.38
N THR A 117 -12.45 7.46 -9.45
CA THR A 117 -12.17 7.49 -8.02
C THR A 117 -13.02 6.46 -7.29
N GLY A 118 -12.56 6.06 -6.12
CA GLY A 118 -13.30 5.12 -5.29
C GLY A 118 -12.66 4.95 -3.92
N ARG A 119 -13.09 3.91 -3.23
CA ARG A 119 -12.64 3.53 -1.90
C ARG A 119 -12.17 2.09 -1.93
N LEU A 120 -11.03 1.76 -1.29
CA LEU A 120 -10.68 0.39 -1.04
C LEU A 120 -11.68 -0.24 -0.08
N LYS A 121 -12.16 -1.42 -0.39
CA LYS A 121 -12.95 -2.23 0.54
C LYS A 121 -12.04 -2.71 1.67
N HIS A 122 -12.59 -2.81 2.86
CA HIS A 122 -11.87 -3.32 4.02
C HIS A 122 -12.52 -4.61 4.47
N PHE A 123 -11.80 -5.72 4.33
CA PHE A 123 -12.25 -7.03 4.79
C PHE A 123 -11.39 -7.49 5.97
N TYR A 124 -11.98 -8.22 6.91
CA TYR A 124 -11.26 -8.72 8.06
C TYR A 124 -11.80 -10.06 8.55
N ILE A 125 -10.96 -10.81 9.27
CA ILE A 125 -11.30 -12.03 10.02
C ILE A 125 -10.87 -11.80 11.45
N LEU A 126 -11.79 -11.92 12.40
CA LEU A 126 -11.54 -11.70 13.81
C LEU A 126 -11.10 -13.00 14.50
N ASN A 127 -10.09 -12.95 15.36
CA ASN A 127 -9.72 -14.06 16.23
C ASN A 127 -10.74 -14.21 17.37
N GLN A 128 -11.68 -15.11 17.20
CA GLN A 128 -12.79 -15.30 18.13
C GLN A 128 -12.41 -16.03 19.43
N GLU A 129 -11.19 -16.62 19.50
CA GLU A 129 -10.68 -17.28 20.70
C GLU A 129 -10.21 -16.26 21.77
N LEU A 130 -9.98 -15.01 21.34
CA LEU A 130 -9.58 -13.96 22.26
C LEU A 130 -10.77 -13.42 23.06
N LYS A 131 -10.53 -13.21 24.34
CA LYS A 131 -11.51 -12.58 25.23
C LYS A 131 -11.50 -11.04 25.13
N GLU A 132 -10.32 -10.48 24.88
CA GLU A 132 -10.07 -9.03 24.83
C GLU A 132 -9.26 -8.67 23.58
N TYR A 133 -9.48 -7.45 23.09
CA TYR A 133 -8.79 -6.89 21.94
C TYR A 133 -8.18 -5.54 22.35
N ASN A 134 -6.91 -5.35 22.05
CA ASN A 134 -6.17 -4.13 22.38
C ASN A 134 -6.11 -3.14 21.23
N ILE A 135 -6.10 -3.67 19.99
CA ILE A 135 -6.05 -2.89 18.75
C ILE A 135 -7.45 -2.62 18.24
N ALA A 136 -8.23 -3.68 18.02
CA ALA A 136 -9.61 -3.57 17.58
C ALA A 136 -10.53 -3.17 18.74
N LYS A 137 -11.66 -2.53 18.41
CA LYS A 137 -12.77 -2.36 19.34
C LYS A 137 -13.97 -3.11 18.78
N ILE A 138 -14.34 -4.20 19.44
CA ILE A 138 -15.35 -5.14 18.95
C ILE A 138 -16.62 -4.97 19.79
N SER A 139 -17.66 -4.48 19.15
CA SER A 139 -19.01 -4.34 19.71
C SER A 139 -19.87 -5.55 19.41
N GLU A 140 -19.71 -6.10 18.22
CA GLU A 140 -20.42 -7.29 17.76
C GLU A 140 -19.43 -8.28 17.15
N LYS A 141 -19.45 -9.51 17.67
CA LYS A 141 -18.69 -10.59 17.05
C LYS A 141 -19.49 -11.14 15.86
N ASN A 142 -19.29 -10.56 14.67
CA ASN A 142 -19.81 -11.15 13.43
C ASN A 142 -19.08 -12.47 13.18
N ILE A 143 -19.81 -13.56 13.33
CA ILE A 143 -19.23 -14.88 13.47
C ILE A 143 -19.48 -15.69 12.20
N LYS A 144 -18.53 -15.63 11.25
CA LYS A 144 -18.28 -16.82 10.44
C LYS A 144 -17.41 -17.76 11.27
N LYS A 145 -17.86 -19.01 11.50
CA LYS A 145 -17.07 -20.00 12.22
C LYS A 145 -15.79 -20.25 11.44
N ILE A 146 -14.67 -19.97 12.08
CA ILE A 146 -13.35 -20.22 11.49
C ILE A 146 -13.12 -21.73 11.58
N GLU A 147 -13.08 -22.41 10.43
CA GLU A 147 -12.66 -23.80 10.35
C GLU A 147 -11.14 -23.85 10.19
N ASN A 148 -10.49 -24.63 11.04
CA ASN A 148 -9.04 -24.86 10.91
C ASN A 148 -8.83 -25.79 9.70
N LYS A 149 -8.37 -25.20 8.58
CA LYS A 149 -8.16 -25.93 7.33
C LYS A 149 -6.69 -26.33 7.19
N ASN A 150 -6.44 -27.36 6.37
CA ASN A 150 -5.08 -27.81 6.08
C ASN A 150 -4.30 -26.68 5.38
N VAL A 151 -3.09 -26.40 5.88
CA VAL A 151 -2.16 -25.38 5.39
C VAL A 151 -0.89 -26.01 4.79
N GLU A 152 -0.92 -27.31 4.50
CA GLU A 152 0.20 -28.01 3.88
C GLU A 152 0.50 -27.47 2.47
N GLY A 153 1.76 -27.52 2.08
CA GLY A 153 2.19 -27.09 0.74
C GLY A 153 2.32 -25.59 0.54
N LEU A 154 2.25 -24.80 1.62
CA LEU A 154 2.53 -23.36 1.61
C LEU A 154 3.90 -23.08 2.22
N ILE A 155 4.58 -22.04 1.72
CA ILE A 155 5.92 -21.66 2.16
C ILE A 155 6.04 -20.14 2.21
N GLU A 156 6.68 -19.63 3.25
CA GLU A 156 7.21 -18.27 3.29
C GLU A 156 8.64 -18.27 2.72
N VAL A 157 8.94 -17.30 1.85
CA VAL A 157 10.27 -17.12 1.26
C VAL A 157 10.90 -15.83 1.77
N GLU A 158 12.23 -15.88 1.91
CA GLU A 158 13.01 -14.78 2.50
C GLU A 158 13.83 -13.98 1.48
N SER A 159 13.81 -14.39 0.21
CA SER A 159 14.55 -13.72 -0.86
C SER A 159 13.81 -13.75 -2.20
N ILE A 160 14.16 -12.79 -3.06
CA ILE A 160 13.65 -12.76 -4.43
C ILE A 160 14.13 -14.00 -5.22
N ASP A 161 15.34 -14.50 -4.95
CA ASP A 161 15.88 -15.65 -5.66
C ASP A 161 15.14 -16.95 -5.32
N GLU A 162 14.69 -17.10 -4.08
CA GLU A 162 13.80 -18.20 -3.69
C GLU A 162 12.44 -18.06 -4.35
N LEU A 163 11.86 -16.86 -4.33
CA LEU A 163 10.56 -16.58 -4.95
C LEU A 163 10.56 -16.96 -6.45
N LEU A 164 11.59 -16.52 -7.18
CA LEU A 164 11.69 -16.77 -8.63
C LEU A 164 11.90 -18.24 -9.02
N LYS A 165 12.32 -19.10 -8.06
CA LYS A 165 12.40 -20.57 -8.28
C LYS A 165 11.04 -21.25 -8.16
N LEU A 166 10.09 -20.65 -7.42
CA LEU A 166 8.81 -21.27 -7.07
C LEU A 166 7.66 -20.82 -7.97
N ILE A 167 7.78 -19.64 -8.60
CA ILE A 167 6.74 -19.05 -9.44
C ILE A 167 7.31 -18.60 -10.79
N ASN A 168 6.55 -18.84 -11.85
CA ASN A 168 6.84 -18.20 -13.15
C ASN A 168 6.42 -16.72 -13.09
N TYR A 169 7.32 -15.86 -12.66
CA TYR A 169 7.05 -14.44 -12.43
C TYR A 169 6.60 -13.70 -13.71
N GLN A 170 6.97 -14.18 -14.89
CA GLN A 170 6.56 -13.60 -16.18
C GLN A 170 5.04 -13.71 -16.41
N GLU A 171 4.40 -14.75 -15.87
CA GLU A 171 2.94 -14.93 -15.95
C GLU A 171 2.16 -13.84 -15.19
N LEU A 172 2.80 -13.15 -14.26
CA LEU A 172 2.18 -12.06 -13.52
C LEU A 172 2.00 -10.79 -14.37
N LYS A 173 2.72 -10.67 -15.50
CA LYS A 173 2.61 -9.52 -16.43
C LYS A 173 1.23 -9.37 -17.08
N LYS A 174 0.43 -10.42 -17.07
CA LYS A 174 -0.95 -10.37 -17.61
C LYS A 174 -1.91 -9.55 -16.72
N TYR A 175 -1.52 -9.31 -15.46
CA TYR A 175 -2.32 -8.50 -14.55
C TYR A 175 -1.89 -7.03 -14.62
N ASN A 176 -2.86 -6.12 -14.57
CA ASN A 176 -2.56 -4.70 -14.46
C ASN A 176 -1.89 -4.40 -13.12
N PHE A 177 -1.12 -3.32 -13.10
CA PHE A 177 -0.28 -2.94 -11.96
C PHE A 177 0.75 -4.02 -11.61
N TYR A 178 1.33 -4.59 -12.65
CA TYR A 178 2.45 -5.50 -12.51
C TYR A 178 3.61 -4.82 -11.78
N LYS A 179 4.17 -5.54 -10.83
CA LYS A 179 5.36 -5.11 -10.08
C LYS A 179 6.56 -5.90 -10.59
N SER A 180 7.58 -5.23 -11.11
CA SER A 180 8.78 -5.94 -11.58
C SER A 180 9.48 -6.68 -10.41
N PRO A 181 10.25 -7.75 -10.69
CA PRO A 181 11.03 -8.41 -9.64
C PRO A 181 11.95 -7.46 -8.86
N GLU A 182 12.52 -6.46 -9.54
CA GLU A 182 13.39 -5.45 -8.95
C GLU A 182 12.62 -4.57 -7.97
N TYR A 183 11.42 -4.08 -8.40
CA TYR A 183 10.55 -3.30 -7.53
C TYR A 183 10.07 -4.14 -6.33
N PHE A 184 9.62 -5.38 -6.58
CA PHE A 184 9.15 -6.29 -5.55
C PHE A 184 10.24 -6.58 -4.52
N ASN A 185 11.46 -6.85 -4.97
CA ASN A 185 12.62 -7.07 -4.11
C ASN A 185 12.92 -5.84 -3.22
N LYS A 186 12.98 -4.65 -3.85
CA LYS A 186 13.17 -3.40 -3.15
C LYS A 186 12.08 -3.19 -2.10
N ARG A 187 10.81 -3.30 -2.52
CA ARG A 187 9.65 -2.95 -1.68
C ARG A 187 9.42 -3.91 -0.52
N TYR A 188 9.57 -5.23 -0.74
CA TYR A 188 9.14 -6.22 0.24
C TYR A 188 10.27 -6.99 0.91
N PHE A 189 11.38 -7.27 0.23
CA PHE A 189 12.51 -7.94 0.86
C PHE A 189 13.53 -6.96 1.47
N LYS A 190 13.72 -5.78 0.87
CA LYS A 190 14.76 -4.82 1.26
C LYS A 190 14.22 -3.56 1.92
N HIS A 191 12.96 -3.54 2.37
CA HIS A 191 12.40 -2.37 3.04
C HIS A 191 13.14 -2.07 4.35
N PRO A 192 13.64 -0.83 4.55
CA PRO A 192 14.56 -0.54 5.66
C PRO A 192 13.90 -0.53 7.04
N TYR A 193 12.57 -0.37 7.11
CA TYR A 193 11.83 -0.22 8.36
C TYR A 193 10.85 -1.35 8.63
N TYR A 194 10.27 -1.97 7.58
CA TYR A 194 9.20 -2.93 7.73
C TYR A 194 9.65 -4.31 7.28
N LYS A 195 9.32 -5.30 8.08
CA LYS A 195 9.46 -6.70 7.69
C LYS A 195 8.14 -7.14 7.04
N TYR A 196 8.22 -7.49 5.77
CA TYR A 196 7.16 -8.16 5.04
C TYR A 196 7.41 -9.66 5.03
N HIS A 197 6.34 -10.42 4.95
CA HIS A 197 6.35 -11.85 4.79
C HIS A 197 5.74 -12.18 3.43
N ILE A 198 6.36 -13.04 2.69
CA ILE A 198 5.96 -13.40 1.33
C ILE A 198 5.56 -14.87 1.33
N LEU A 199 4.28 -15.13 1.11
CA LEU A 199 3.66 -16.45 1.16
C LEU A 199 3.20 -16.88 -0.23
N LEU A 200 3.49 -18.14 -0.60
CA LEU A 200 3.03 -18.76 -1.82
C LEU A 200 2.96 -20.29 -1.67
N LYS A 201 2.44 -20.96 -2.68
CA LYS A 201 2.49 -22.43 -2.73
C LYS A 201 3.93 -22.90 -2.97
N SER A 202 4.34 -23.98 -2.32
CA SER A 202 5.67 -24.56 -2.46
C SER A 202 5.89 -25.24 -3.82
N LYS A 203 4.80 -25.52 -4.56
CA LYS A 203 4.83 -26.12 -5.90
C LYS A 203 3.77 -25.47 -6.79
N ASN A 204 4.15 -25.21 -8.05
CA ASN A 204 3.24 -24.68 -9.06
C ASN A 204 2.49 -23.42 -8.63
N ALA A 205 3.14 -22.54 -7.87
CA ALA A 205 2.55 -21.29 -7.41
C ALA A 205 2.14 -20.41 -8.60
N LYS A 206 0.93 -19.86 -8.54
CA LYS A 206 0.41 -18.90 -9.52
C LYS A 206 0.13 -17.55 -8.90
N SER A 207 0.30 -17.44 -7.59
CA SER A 207 0.07 -16.22 -6.83
C SER A 207 1.06 -16.04 -5.69
N ILE A 208 1.18 -14.79 -5.26
CA ILE A 208 2.02 -14.35 -4.15
C ILE A 208 1.13 -13.51 -3.23
N LEU A 209 1.12 -13.82 -1.95
CA LEU A 209 0.50 -13.00 -0.92
C LEU A 209 1.58 -12.34 -0.06
N VAL A 210 1.49 -11.04 0.11
CA VAL A 210 2.40 -10.26 0.95
C VAL A 210 1.65 -9.77 2.18
N TYR A 211 2.22 -9.99 3.37
CA TYR A 211 1.61 -9.53 4.61
C TYR A 211 2.63 -8.97 5.59
N ARG A 212 2.14 -8.25 6.59
CA ARG A 212 2.89 -7.77 7.75
C ARG A 212 2.22 -8.18 9.04
N ILE A 213 3.01 -8.40 10.08
CA ILE A 213 2.54 -8.42 11.47
C ILE A 213 2.71 -7.00 12.02
N VAL A 214 1.61 -6.38 12.37
CA VAL A 214 1.59 -5.01 12.92
C VAL A 214 1.30 -5.07 14.40
N LYS A 215 2.09 -4.36 15.20
CA LYS A 215 1.95 -4.31 16.67
C LYS A 215 1.59 -2.91 17.11
N ALA A 216 0.62 -2.78 17.97
CA ALA A 216 0.24 -1.53 18.62
C ALA A 216 -0.52 -1.80 19.92
N ASN A 217 -0.46 -0.87 20.85
CA ASN A 217 -1.27 -0.87 22.08
C ASN A 217 -1.27 -2.21 22.85
N GLY A 218 -0.17 -2.95 22.81
CA GLY A 218 -0.04 -4.26 23.48
C GLY A 218 -0.63 -5.45 22.73
N GLY A 219 -1.24 -5.23 21.56
CA GLY A 219 -1.77 -6.28 20.68
C GLY A 219 -1.01 -6.39 19.36
N SER A 220 -1.46 -7.31 18.51
CA SER A 220 -0.94 -7.48 17.15
C SER A 220 -2.03 -7.96 16.19
N CYS A 221 -1.86 -7.62 14.90
CA CYS A 221 -2.71 -8.11 13.82
C CYS A 221 -1.87 -8.51 12.61
N ILE A 222 -2.43 -9.36 11.76
CA ILE A 222 -1.87 -9.68 10.45
C ILE A 222 -2.56 -8.79 9.42
N ARG A 223 -1.78 -8.08 8.62
CA ARG A 223 -2.30 -7.25 7.54
C ARG A 223 -1.80 -7.73 6.20
N ILE A 224 -2.72 -8.12 5.34
CA ILE A 224 -2.40 -8.42 3.94
C ILE A 224 -2.16 -7.09 3.23
N MET A 225 -0.97 -6.96 2.67
CA MET A 225 -0.50 -5.73 2.06
C MET A 225 -0.63 -5.75 0.55
N ASP A 226 -0.51 -6.93 -0.05
CA ASP A 226 -0.52 -7.10 -1.50
C ASP A 226 -0.88 -8.54 -1.89
N PHE A 227 -1.45 -8.69 -3.08
CA PHE A 227 -1.72 -10.00 -3.67
C PHE A 227 -1.52 -9.92 -5.19
N LEU A 228 -0.61 -10.74 -5.71
CA LEU A 228 -0.31 -10.82 -7.14
C LEU A 228 -0.67 -12.22 -7.66
N GLY A 229 -1.28 -12.29 -8.83
CA GLY A 229 -1.50 -13.55 -9.52
C GLY A 229 -2.93 -14.05 -9.52
N ASP A 230 -3.11 -15.38 -9.51
CA ASP A 230 -4.40 -16.05 -9.68
C ASP A 230 -5.21 -16.02 -8.37
N GLU A 231 -6.35 -15.32 -8.37
CA GLU A 231 -7.22 -15.21 -7.19
C GLU A 231 -7.81 -16.53 -6.71
N LYS A 232 -7.80 -17.58 -7.56
CA LYS A 232 -8.24 -18.92 -7.15
C LYS A 232 -7.37 -19.53 -6.05
N GLU A 233 -6.12 -19.07 -5.91
CA GLU A 233 -5.25 -19.52 -4.82
C GLU A 233 -5.44 -18.71 -3.53
N PHE A 234 -6.23 -17.63 -3.55
CA PHE A 234 -6.39 -16.74 -2.40
C PHE A 234 -6.91 -17.47 -1.16
N ASN A 235 -7.89 -18.36 -1.33
CA ASN A 235 -8.48 -19.12 -0.21
C ASN A 235 -7.45 -19.98 0.53
N GLU A 236 -6.56 -20.67 -0.20
CA GLU A 236 -5.51 -21.50 0.42
C GLU A 236 -4.52 -20.62 1.21
N LEU A 237 -4.11 -19.49 0.64
CA LEU A 237 -3.20 -18.55 1.28
C LEU A 237 -3.84 -17.88 2.51
N ALA A 238 -5.13 -17.54 2.42
CA ALA A 238 -5.91 -17.01 3.55
C ALA A 238 -6.02 -17.99 4.71
N ASN A 239 -6.18 -19.30 4.42
CA ASN A 239 -6.21 -20.33 5.47
C ASN A 239 -4.91 -20.35 6.29
N TYR A 240 -3.76 -20.12 5.65
CA TYR A 240 -2.48 -19.98 6.38
C TYR A 240 -2.48 -18.75 7.31
N MET A 241 -3.03 -17.63 6.85
CA MET A 241 -3.14 -16.42 7.67
C MET A 241 -4.03 -16.67 8.90
N ILE A 242 -5.14 -17.39 8.72
CA ILE A 242 -6.07 -17.76 9.80
C ILE A 242 -5.36 -18.67 10.81
N ALA A 243 -4.70 -19.74 10.34
CA ALA A 243 -3.99 -20.66 11.22
C ALA A 243 -2.88 -19.92 12.01
N LYS A 244 -2.13 -19.05 11.35
CA LYS A 244 -1.11 -18.20 11.99
C LYS A 244 -1.71 -17.26 13.02
N MET A 245 -2.82 -16.59 12.69
CA MET A 245 -3.53 -15.69 13.60
C MET A 245 -3.95 -16.41 14.89
N LEU A 246 -4.54 -17.60 14.78
CA LEU A 246 -4.98 -18.40 15.94
C LEU A 246 -3.78 -18.88 16.77
N LYS A 247 -2.75 -19.45 16.10
CA LYS A 247 -1.55 -19.99 16.76
C LYS A 247 -0.76 -18.91 17.51
N GLU A 248 -0.58 -17.74 16.89
CA GLU A 248 0.23 -16.65 17.43
C GLU A 248 -0.59 -15.62 18.22
N LYS A 249 -1.92 -15.85 18.34
CA LYS A 249 -2.87 -15.00 19.08
C LYS A 249 -2.93 -13.56 18.59
N HIS A 250 -2.84 -13.36 17.27
CA HIS A 250 -3.13 -12.06 16.68
C HIS A 250 -4.64 -11.77 16.77
N GLU A 251 -5.01 -10.50 16.87
CA GLU A 251 -6.41 -10.09 17.06
C GLU A 251 -7.27 -10.30 15.81
N TYR A 252 -6.70 -10.05 14.64
CA TYR A 252 -7.38 -10.20 13.37
C TYR A 252 -6.39 -10.35 12.21
N VAL A 253 -6.92 -10.80 11.07
CA VAL A 253 -6.31 -10.65 9.74
C VAL A 253 -7.15 -9.65 8.98
N ASP A 254 -6.55 -8.65 8.33
CA ASP A 254 -7.28 -7.72 7.47
C ASP A 254 -6.61 -7.51 6.11
N ILE A 255 -7.42 -7.01 5.16
CA ILE A 255 -7.01 -6.60 3.83
C ILE A 255 -7.79 -5.37 3.40
N TYR A 256 -7.09 -4.37 2.87
CA TYR A 256 -7.68 -3.27 2.10
C TYR A 256 -7.39 -3.49 0.64
N GLU A 257 -8.45 -3.63 -0.16
CA GLU A 257 -8.30 -4.01 -1.55
C GLU A 257 -9.43 -3.47 -2.43
N ILE A 258 -9.20 -3.52 -3.73
CA ILE A 258 -10.20 -3.50 -4.80
C ILE A 258 -9.73 -4.41 -5.93
N GLY A 259 -10.66 -5.15 -6.50
CA GLY A 259 -10.47 -5.95 -7.71
C GLY A 259 -10.31 -7.45 -7.49
N ILE A 260 -10.30 -7.95 -6.24
CA ILE A 260 -10.63 -9.35 -5.94
C ILE A 260 -12.15 -9.47 -5.89
N GLU A 261 -12.71 -10.58 -6.39
CA GLU A 261 -14.15 -10.82 -6.29
C GLU A 261 -14.55 -11.02 -4.82
N ASP A 262 -15.61 -10.35 -4.37
CA ASP A 262 -16.06 -10.37 -2.97
C ASP A 262 -16.33 -11.82 -2.49
N ASP A 263 -16.93 -12.65 -3.35
CA ASP A 263 -17.20 -14.07 -3.05
C ASP A 263 -15.92 -14.85 -2.68
N ILE A 264 -14.77 -14.50 -3.26
CA ILE A 264 -13.50 -15.15 -2.93
C ILE A 264 -13.06 -14.80 -1.51
N LEU A 265 -13.16 -13.54 -1.15
CA LEU A 265 -12.84 -13.05 0.19
C LEU A 265 -13.82 -13.63 1.22
N GLU A 266 -15.12 -13.59 0.94
CA GLU A 266 -16.16 -14.12 1.83
C GLU A 266 -16.05 -15.63 2.02
N ASN A 267 -15.79 -16.40 0.94
CA ASN A 267 -15.57 -17.84 1.02
C ASN A 267 -14.27 -18.20 1.75
N SER A 268 -13.31 -17.25 1.79
CA SER A 268 -12.08 -17.38 2.59
C SER A 268 -12.28 -17.02 4.07
N GLY A 269 -13.50 -16.63 4.47
CA GLY A 269 -13.86 -16.33 5.85
C GLY A 269 -13.81 -14.85 6.21
N PHE A 270 -13.46 -13.98 5.27
CA PHE A 270 -13.46 -12.54 5.52
C PHE A 270 -14.88 -11.97 5.56
N VAL A 271 -15.02 -10.90 6.32
CA VAL A 271 -16.24 -10.08 6.41
C VAL A 271 -15.89 -8.67 5.98
N GLU A 272 -16.68 -8.08 5.09
CA GLU A 272 -16.51 -6.67 4.74
C GLU A 272 -16.89 -5.79 5.92
N ARG A 273 -16.00 -4.87 6.28
CA ARG A 273 -16.31 -3.79 7.21
C ARG A 273 -17.09 -2.70 6.46
N LYS A 274 -18.34 -2.53 6.78
CA LYS A 274 -19.20 -1.48 6.24
C LYS A 274 -19.07 -0.17 7.04
N GLU A 275 -19.50 0.92 6.45
CA GLU A 275 -19.36 2.26 7.07
C GLU A 275 -20.17 2.35 8.38
N GLU A 276 -21.33 1.69 8.44
CA GLU A 276 -22.24 1.63 9.57
C GLU A 276 -21.85 0.62 10.66
N ASP A 277 -20.80 -0.19 10.44
CA ASP A 277 -20.39 -1.22 11.40
C ASP A 277 -19.94 -0.61 12.73
N SER A 278 -20.43 -1.19 13.82
CA SER A 278 -20.06 -0.80 15.19
C SER A 278 -18.64 -1.24 15.58
N ASN A 279 -18.06 -2.21 14.84
CA ASN A 279 -16.70 -2.68 15.06
C ASN A 279 -15.67 -1.68 14.53
N ILE A 280 -14.62 -1.43 15.30
CA ILE A 280 -13.46 -0.64 14.88
C ILE A 280 -12.30 -1.59 14.60
N ILE A 281 -11.85 -1.62 13.34
CA ILE A 281 -10.69 -2.36 12.87
C ILE A 281 -9.68 -1.32 12.35
N PRO A 282 -8.71 -0.89 13.19
CA PRO A 282 -7.82 0.21 12.84
C PRO A 282 -6.87 -0.12 11.69
N ASN A 283 -6.56 0.91 10.89
CA ASN A 283 -5.57 0.79 9.82
C ASN A 283 -4.41 1.78 9.94
N TYR A 284 -4.46 2.69 10.92
CA TYR A 284 -3.43 3.70 11.13
C TYR A 284 -2.65 3.40 12.41
N PHE A 285 -1.35 3.14 12.30
CA PHE A 285 -0.53 2.63 13.40
C PHE A 285 0.65 3.54 13.77
N GLU A 286 0.95 4.53 12.96
CA GLU A 286 2.05 5.47 13.21
C GLU A 286 1.62 6.93 12.96
N PRO A 287 1.12 7.65 14.00
CA PRO A 287 0.76 7.16 15.33
C PRO A 287 -0.45 6.23 15.32
N PHE A 288 -0.60 5.39 16.34
CA PHE A 288 -1.77 4.51 16.45
C PHE A 288 -3.05 5.32 16.66
N ILE A 289 -4.03 5.09 15.78
CA ILE A 289 -5.36 5.72 15.85
C ILE A 289 -6.42 4.62 15.81
N GLN A 290 -7.14 4.43 16.92
CA GLN A 290 -8.21 3.44 17.05
C GLN A 290 -9.51 3.95 16.40
N LYS A 291 -9.53 4.02 15.06
CA LYS A 291 -10.68 4.44 14.25
C LYS A 291 -10.73 3.69 12.94
N ASN A 292 -11.92 3.55 12.39
CA ASN A 292 -12.11 3.16 11.00
C ASN A 292 -11.77 4.35 10.10
N ILE A 293 -10.75 4.21 9.27
CA ILE A 293 -10.31 5.27 8.35
C ILE A 293 -10.39 4.70 6.92
N GLU A 294 -11.14 5.39 6.06
CA GLU A 294 -11.29 5.00 4.67
C GLU A 294 -10.05 5.36 3.85
N ILE A 295 -9.70 4.49 2.91
CA ILE A 295 -8.62 4.72 1.95
C ILE A 295 -9.26 4.96 0.59
N TYR A 296 -9.18 6.20 0.11
CA TYR A 296 -9.67 6.57 -1.22
C TYR A 296 -8.56 6.39 -2.25
N TYR A 297 -8.95 6.09 -3.48
CA TYR A 297 -8.02 5.95 -4.60
C TYR A 297 -8.49 6.74 -5.81
N MET A 298 -7.58 6.96 -6.74
CA MET A 298 -7.88 7.35 -8.10
C MET A 298 -7.09 6.48 -9.08
N SER A 299 -7.65 6.25 -10.28
CA SER A 299 -6.97 5.58 -11.38
C SER A 299 -7.59 5.96 -12.71
N ASN A 300 -6.76 6.21 -13.73
CA ASN A 300 -7.20 6.32 -15.11
C ASN A 300 -7.05 4.98 -15.88
N CYS A 301 -6.77 3.88 -15.19
CA CYS A 301 -6.78 2.56 -15.79
C CYS A 301 -8.22 2.17 -16.19
N ASN A 302 -8.44 1.89 -17.49
CA ASN A 302 -9.76 1.57 -18.04
C ASN A 302 -10.08 0.07 -18.07
N SER A 303 -9.19 -0.77 -17.59
CA SER A 303 -9.37 -2.22 -17.50
C SER A 303 -9.42 -2.70 -16.06
N LYS A 304 -9.89 -3.93 -15.82
CA LYS A 304 -9.90 -4.53 -14.48
C LYS A 304 -8.51 -4.48 -13.87
N PHE A 305 -8.38 -3.93 -12.68
CA PHE A 305 -7.13 -3.85 -11.92
C PHE A 305 -7.38 -4.25 -10.47
N ARG A 306 -6.29 -4.53 -9.78
CA ARG A 306 -6.28 -4.74 -8.33
C ARG A 306 -5.42 -3.69 -7.66
N MET A 307 -5.90 -3.17 -6.55
CA MET A 307 -5.18 -2.21 -5.73
C MET A 307 -5.27 -2.61 -4.27
N PHE A 308 -4.17 -2.48 -3.56
CA PHE A 308 -4.04 -2.88 -2.16
C PHE A 308 -3.46 -1.75 -1.32
N LYS A 309 -3.55 -1.90 0.00
CA LYS A 309 -2.92 -0.95 0.92
C LYS A 309 -1.39 -0.84 0.74
N GLY A 310 -0.74 -1.87 0.19
CA GLY A 310 0.70 -1.85 -0.12
C GLY A 310 1.07 -0.98 -1.30
N ASP A 311 0.10 -0.54 -2.10
CA ASP A 311 0.33 0.26 -3.29
C ASP A 311 0.60 1.74 -2.98
N GLY A 312 1.38 2.36 -3.86
CA GLY A 312 1.82 3.74 -3.65
C GLY A 312 2.63 3.87 -2.36
N ASP A 313 2.39 4.96 -1.64
CA ASP A 313 3.03 5.25 -0.36
C ASP A 313 2.10 5.05 0.86
N GLN A 314 1.00 4.32 0.71
CA GLN A 314 0.02 4.12 1.78
C GLN A 314 0.56 3.30 2.96
N ASP A 315 1.46 2.35 2.70
CA ASP A 315 2.17 1.62 3.75
C ASP A 315 3.62 2.08 3.82
N ARG A 316 3.84 3.21 4.46
CA ARG A 316 5.15 3.76 4.76
C ARG A 316 5.27 4.11 6.24
N PRO A 317 6.49 4.15 6.80
CA PRO A 317 6.69 4.69 8.14
C PRO A 317 6.32 6.18 8.18
N SER A 318 5.63 6.58 9.24
CA SER A 318 5.25 7.99 9.47
C SER A 318 6.10 8.65 10.56
N ILE A 319 6.82 7.84 11.34
CA ILE A 319 7.67 8.30 12.46
C ILE A 319 9.06 7.73 12.27
N VAL A 320 10.07 8.56 12.45
CA VAL A 320 11.46 8.09 12.54
C VAL A 320 11.58 7.30 13.85
N LYS A 321 11.75 5.99 13.73
CA LYS A 321 12.08 5.14 14.89
C LYS A 321 13.58 5.30 15.12
N GLU A 322 13.96 5.75 16.30
CA GLU A 322 15.35 5.55 16.76
C GLU A 322 15.61 4.05 16.71
N LYS A 323 16.65 3.64 15.97
CA LYS A 323 17.12 2.26 16.04
C LYS A 323 17.46 2.01 17.51
N LYS A 324 16.65 1.23 18.22
CA LYS A 324 17.13 0.55 19.39
C LYS A 324 18.09 -0.48 18.85
N ASP A 325 19.36 -0.30 19.17
CA ASP A 325 20.38 -1.33 18.98
C ASP A 325 19.81 -2.62 19.59
N GLU A 326 19.62 -3.63 18.75
CA GLU A 326 19.25 -4.96 19.21
C GLU A 326 20.51 -5.50 19.93
N GLU A 327 20.50 -5.44 21.27
CA GLU A 327 21.36 -6.25 22.14
C GLU A 327 20.86 -7.70 22.19
#